data_d372ed7898d30616eeb9d021b879f684
#
_entry.id   d372ed7898d30616eeb9d021b879f684
#
_cell.length_a   1.000
_cell.length_b   1.000
_cell.length_c   1.000
_cell.angle_alpha   90.00
_cell.angle_beta   90.00
_cell.angle_gamma   90.00
#
_symmetry.space_group_name_H-M   'P 1'
#
loop_
_entity.id
_entity.type
_entity.pdbx_description
1 polymer ?
#
loop_
_entity_poly.entity_id
_entity_poly.type
_entity_poly.pdbx_seq_one_letter_code
_entity_poly.pdbx_strand_id
1 'polypeptide(L)'
;EWELAASLPVTTITPYHALKEAALKVNESLLVFGASGNTGMMAIQFANKMGAKVIAVSKDDWIKDFGADYTINEYDKVVEKVKKITNGKMADVVLNSLGIGTWESSFESVGANGRLVMFGGLTGADVKLNVQSLYSRQVKLIGSTGGTRNDFNEIIDMSKELKIRVWKKFKLDEAKEALHALFAKERDGRVMLEI
;
A
#
# COMPACT_ATOMS: atom_id res chain seq x y z
N GLU A 1 -14.09 8.79 -16.01
CA GLU A 1 -12.82 9.33 -16.55
C GLU A 1 -11.94 8.16 -16.98
N TRP A 2 -11.25 8.29 -18.14
CA TRP A 2 -10.43 7.22 -18.73
C TRP A 2 -9.25 6.83 -17.84
N GLU A 3 -8.66 7.80 -17.15
CA GLU A 3 -7.54 7.58 -16.24
C GLU A 3 -7.90 6.63 -15.11
N LEU A 4 -9.07 6.82 -14.51
CA LEU A 4 -9.56 5.92 -13.47
C LEU A 4 -9.84 4.53 -14.06
N ALA A 5 -10.55 4.45 -15.19
CA ALA A 5 -10.88 3.19 -15.84
C ALA A 5 -9.63 2.36 -16.17
N ALA A 6 -8.60 2.98 -16.73
CA ALA A 6 -7.31 2.35 -16.99
C ALA A 6 -6.55 1.92 -15.71
N SER A 7 -6.90 2.48 -14.57
CA SER A 7 -6.28 2.16 -13.29
C SER A 7 -6.97 1.01 -12.55
N LEU A 8 -8.26 0.77 -12.82
CA LEU A 8 -9.06 -0.20 -12.06
C LEU A 8 -8.53 -1.65 -12.08
N PRO A 9 -8.14 -2.24 -13.23
CA PRO A 9 -7.94 -3.70 -13.28
C PRO A 9 -6.86 -4.24 -12.34
N VAL A 10 -5.68 -3.62 -12.28
CA VAL A 10 -4.54 -4.16 -11.52
C VAL A 10 -4.27 -3.36 -10.26
N THR A 11 -4.31 -2.03 -10.37
CA THR A 11 -3.92 -1.15 -9.25
C THR A 11 -4.89 -1.17 -8.09
N THR A 12 -6.15 -1.50 -8.34
CA THR A 12 -7.19 -1.53 -7.30
C THR A 12 -7.41 -2.92 -6.73
N ILE A 13 -7.47 -3.94 -7.61
CA ILE A 13 -7.84 -5.30 -7.18
C ILE A 13 -6.82 -5.89 -6.20
N THR A 14 -5.54 -5.70 -6.46
CA THR A 14 -4.47 -6.26 -5.64
C THR A 14 -4.48 -5.74 -4.20
N PRO A 15 -4.48 -4.44 -3.92
CA PRO A 15 -4.54 -3.96 -2.55
C PRO A 15 -5.90 -4.20 -1.89
N TYR A 16 -7.00 -4.18 -2.63
CA TYR A 16 -8.32 -4.50 -2.08
C TYR A 16 -8.39 -5.94 -1.58
N HIS A 17 -7.95 -6.89 -2.41
CA HIS A 17 -7.86 -8.30 -2.03
C HIS A 17 -6.93 -8.51 -0.83
N ALA A 18 -5.76 -7.86 -0.81
CA ALA A 18 -4.84 -7.93 0.32
C ALA A 18 -5.45 -7.45 1.64
N LEU A 19 -6.27 -6.40 1.62
CA LEU A 19 -7.00 -5.92 2.80
C LEU A 19 -8.08 -6.91 3.26
N LYS A 20 -8.76 -7.58 2.32
CA LYS A 20 -9.75 -8.65 2.63
C LYS A 20 -9.06 -9.88 3.23
N GLU A 21 -7.93 -10.34 2.65
CA GLU A 21 -7.13 -11.45 3.20
C GLU A 21 -6.61 -11.12 4.62
N ALA A 22 -6.25 -9.86 4.87
CA ALA A 22 -5.91 -9.39 6.20
C ALA A 22 -7.11 -9.36 7.15
N ALA A 23 -8.34 -9.49 6.65
CA ALA A 23 -9.56 -9.27 7.41
C ALA A 23 -9.52 -7.95 8.20
N LEU A 24 -9.15 -6.85 7.50
CA LEU A 24 -9.03 -5.53 8.11
C LEU A 24 -10.38 -5.09 8.69
N LYS A 25 -10.36 -4.58 9.92
CA LYS A 25 -11.56 -4.19 10.66
C LYS A 25 -11.63 -2.69 10.90
N VAL A 26 -12.82 -2.22 11.17
CA VAL A 26 -13.07 -0.85 11.62
C VAL A 26 -12.24 -0.53 12.87
N ASN A 27 -11.64 0.66 12.91
CA ASN A 27 -10.77 1.16 13.96
C ASN A 27 -9.42 0.44 14.12
N GLU A 28 -9.09 -0.57 13.32
CA GLU A 28 -7.73 -1.11 13.29
C GLU A 28 -6.77 -0.12 12.63
N SER A 29 -5.52 -0.17 13.05
CA SER A 29 -4.43 0.61 12.45
C SER A 29 -3.79 -0.16 11.28
N LEU A 30 -3.74 0.49 10.12
CA LEU A 30 -3.07 -0.02 8.92
C LEU A 30 -1.83 0.79 8.61
N LEU A 31 -0.67 0.15 8.53
CA LEU A 31 0.55 0.73 8.02
C LEU A 31 0.76 0.32 6.55
N VAL A 32 0.98 1.29 5.66
CA VAL A 32 1.18 1.06 4.22
C VAL A 32 2.58 1.48 3.81
N PHE A 33 3.43 0.52 3.42
CA PHE A 33 4.69 0.80 2.74
C PHE A 33 4.46 0.97 1.24
N GLY A 34 5.20 1.88 0.61
CA GLY A 34 4.99 2.23 -0.80
C GLY A 34 3.68 2.99 -1.03
N ALA A 35 3.28 3.80 -0.07
CA ALA A 35 2.00 4.50 -0.02
C ALA A 35 1.72 5.41 -1.21
N SER A 36 2.75 6.09 -1.77
CA SER A 36 2.63 6.93 -2.97
C SER A 36 2.69 6.15 -4.30
N GLY A 37 2.88 4.83 -4.23
CA GLY A 37 2.77 3.97 -5.40
C GLY A 37 1.33 3.77 -5.87
N ASN A 38 1.16 3.25 -7.08
CA ASN A 38 -0.17 3.04 -7.68
C ASN A 38 -1.09 2.16 -6.82
N THR A 39 -0.58 1.07 -6.26
CA THR A 39 -1.34 0.18 -5.36
C THR A 39 -1.48 0.77 -3.96
N GLY A 40 -0.47 1.49 -3.48
CA GLY A 40 -0.47 2.10 -2.15
C GLY A 40 -1.55 3.17 -2.00
N MET A 41 -1.69 4.09 -2.98
CA MET A 41 -2.74 5.11 -2.94
C MET A 41 -4.15 4.51 -2.97
N MET A 42 -4.33 3.35 -3.60
CA MET A 42 -5.62 2.65 -3.58
C MET A 42 -5.84 1.91 -2.25
N ALA A 43 -4.80 1.28 -1.68
CA ALA A 43 -4.88 0.65 -0.37
C ALA A 43 -5.35 1.64 0.71
N ILE A 44 -4.82 2.86 0.70
CA ILE A 44 -5.21 3.93 1.63
C ILE A 44 -6.70 4.25 1.52
N GLN A 45 -7.20 4.46 0.30
CA GLN A 45 -8.60 4.80 0.06
C GLN A 45 -9.55 3.68 0.49
N PHE A 46 -9.22 2.43 0.15
CA PHE A 46 -10.04 1.29 0.56
C PHE A 46 -10.03 1.11 2.08
N ALA A 47 -8.87 1.21 2.72
CA ALA A 47 -8.76 1.08 4.17
C ALA A 47 -9.52 2.19 4.90
N ASN A 48 -9.47 3.43 4.40
CA ASN A 48 -10.26 4.53 4.92
C ASN A 48 -11.77 4.24 4.81
N LYS A 49 -12.24 3.75 3.64
CA LYS A 49 -13.64 3.33 3.45
C LYS A 49 -14.05 2.16 4.36
N MET A 50 -13.11 1.26 4.70
CA MET A 50 -13.32 0.18 5.67
C MET A 50 -13.29 0.68 7.13
N GLY A 51 -13.06 1.97 7.36
CA GLY A 51 -13.04 2.59 8.69
C GLY A 51 -11.77 2.30 9.49
N ALA A 52 -10.67 1.93 8.84
CA ALA A 52 -9.37 1.75 9.47
C ALA A 52 -8.64 3.08 9.65
N LYS A 53 -7.72 3.13 10.60
CA LYS A 53 -6.81 4.25 10.83
C LYS A 53 -5.53 4.04 10.00
N VAL A 54 -5.31 4.89 9.00
CA VAL A 54 -4.28 4.69 7.99
C VAL A 54 -3.00 5.47 8.30
N ILE A 55 -1.88 4.76 8.38
CA ILE A 55 -0.52 5.30 8.53
C ILE A 55 0.22 5.03 7.21
N ALA A 56 0.56 6.06 6.47
CA ALA A 56 1.24 5.97 5.19
C ALA A 56 2.74 6.24 5.33
N VAL A 57 3.59 5.34 4.81
CA VAL A 57 5.02 5.59 4.69
C VAL A 57 5.28 6.23 3.32
N SER A 58 5.47 7.54 3.32
CA SER A 58 5.71 8.34 2.11
C SER A 58 6.38 9.66 2.46
N LYS A 59 7.21 10.17 1.55
CA LYS A 59 7.73 11.54 1.58
C LYS A 59 6.75 12.56 0.98
N ASP A 60 5.70 12.07 0.31
CA ASP A 60 4.76 12.88 -0.45
C ASP A 60 3.55 13.27 0.40
N ASP A 61 3.36 14.55 0.66
CA ASP A 61 2.31 15.07 1.54
C ASP A 61 0.89 14.91 0.98
N TRP A 62 0.76 14.82 -0.35
CA TRP A 62 -0.54 14.66 -1.01
C TRP A 62 -1.27 13.34 -0.65
N ILE A 63 -0.56 12.36 -0.07
CA ILE A 63 -1.15 11.10 0.41
C ILE A 63 -2.29 11.33 1.41
N LYS A 64 -2.27 12.43 2.15
CA LYS A 64 -3.35 12.81 3.08
C LYS A 64 -4.67 13.05 2.36
N ASP A 65 -4.63 13.58 1.14
CA ASP A 65 -5.81 13.84 0.32
C ASP A 65 -6.49 12.54 -0.15
N PHE A 66 -5.79 11.41 -0.03
CA PHE A 66 -6.28 10.07 -0.33
C PHE A 66 -6.81 9.32 0.91
N GLY A 67 -6.77 9.93 2.08
CA GLY A 67 -7.35 9.40 3.32
C GLY A 67 -6.35 8.81 4.30
N ALA A 68 -5.05 9.14 4.20
CA ALA A 68 -4.09 8.79 5.23
C ALA A 68 -4.26 9.71 6.45
N ASP A 69 -4.46 9.13 7.64
CA ASP A 69 -4.55 9.86 8.91
C ASP A 69 -3.17 10.37 9.36
N TYR A 70 -2.13 9.59 9.07
CA TYR A 70 -0.74 9.91 9.41
C TYR A 70 0.18 9.62 8.25
N THR A 71 1.22 10.44 8.10
CA THR A 71 2.32 10.21 7.16
C THR A 71 3.65 10.10 7.89
N ILE A 72 4.47 9.15 7.48
CA ILE A 72 5.84 8.97 7.96
C ILE A 72 6.77 9.17 6.76
N ASN A 73 7.57 10.22 6.78
CA ASN A 73 8.51 10.57 5.72
C ASN A 73 9.98 10.21 6.04
N GLU A 74 10.25 9.78 7.28
CA GLU A 74 11.56 9.31 7.74
C GLU A 74 11.57 7.78 7.75
N TYR A 75 12.06 7.20 6.67
CA TYR A 75 12.03 5.75 6.45
C TYR A 75 12.85 4.94 7.46
N ASP A 76 13.88 5.54 8.03
CA ASP A 76 14.72 4.98 9.09
C ASP A 76 14.06 5.00 10.48
N LYS A 77 13.01 5.81 10.66
CA LYS A 77 12.29 5.96 11.94
C LYS A 77 10.87 5.40 11.91
N VAL A 78 10.51 4.58 10.92
CA VAL A 78 9.13 4.08 10.75
C VAL A 78 8.66 3.37 12.02
N VAL A 79 9.44 2.44 12.57
CA VAL A 79 9.08 1.64 13.75
C VAL A 79 8.81 2.54 14.97
N GLU A 80 9.71 3.49 15.23
CA GLU A 80 9.57 4.46 16.33
C GLU A 80 8.29 5.30 16.19
N LYS A 81 8.05 5.81 14.98
CA LYS A 81 6.88 6.65 14.70
C LYS A 81 5.56 5.86 14.78
N VAL A 82 5.53 4.63 14.26
CA VAL A 82 4.38 3.74 14.40
C VAL A 82 4.10 3.47 15.88
N LYS A 83 5.14 3.16 16.67
CA LYS A 83 5.00 2.96 18.12
C LYS A 83 4.39 4.19 18.81
N LYS A 84 4.81 5.39 18.44
CA LYS A 84 4.26 6.64 18.99
C LYS A 84 2.80 6.86 18.58
N ILE A 85 2.49 6.71 17.28
CA ILE A 85 1.12 6.91 16.74
C ILE A 85 0.13 5.93 17.38
N THR A 86 0.57 4.68 17.62
CA THR A 86 -0.29 3.61 18.15
C THR A 86 -0.22 3.46 19.68
N ASN A 87 0.38 4.41 20.39
CA ASN A 87 0.58 4.38 21.85
C ASN A 87 1.23 3.06 22.32
N GLY A 88 2.24 2.58 21.59
CA GLY A 88 3.02 1.40 21.90
C GLY A 88 2.46 0.07 21.39
N LYS A 89 1.24 0.02 20.87
CA LYS A 89 0.57 -1.21 20.39
C LYS A 89 1.12 -1.76 19.07
N MET A 90 1.79 -0.92 18.28
CA MET A 90 2.19 -1.17 16.90
C MET A 90 0.96 -1.32 15.96
N ALA A 91 1.18 -1.56 14.66
CA ALA A 91 0.10 -1.63 13.68
C ALA A 91 -0.63 -2.98 13.74
N ASP A 92 -1.96 -2.97 13.64
CA ASP A 92 -2.76 -4.19 13.56
C ASP A 92 -2.56 -4.91 12.23
N VAL A 93 -2.44 -4.13 11.14
CA VAL A 93 -2.13 -4.64 9.80
C VAL A 93 -0.99 -3.83 9.18
N VAL A 94 -0.08 -4.52 8.52
CA VAL A 94 0.98 -3.90 7.70
C VAL A 94 0.88 -4.43 6.28
N LEU A 95 0.83 -3.53 5.30
CA LEU A 95 0.92 -3.85 3.87
C LEU A 95 2.31 -3.52 3.33
N ASN A 96 2.96 -4.50 2.71
CA ASN A 96 4.26 -4.32 2.06
C ASN A 96 4.22 -4.85 0.62
N SER A 97 4.39 -3.95 -0.35
CA SER A 97 4.56 -4.25 -1.78
C SER A 97 6.00 -4.13 -2.26
N LEU A 98 6.92 -3.67 -1.39
CA LEU A 98 8.28 -3.32 -1.76
C LEU A 98 9.27 -4.49 -1.60
N GLY A 99 9.00 -5.41 -0.67
CA GLY A 99 9.86 -6.57 -0.44
C GLY A 99 10.98 -6.32 0.57
N ILE A 100 12.20 -6.83 0.29
CA ILE A 100 13.31 -6.89 1.24
C ILE A 100 13.72 -5.51 1.79
N GLY A 101 13.71 -4.47 0.98
CA GLY A 101 14.15 -3.13 1.39
C GLY A 101 13.34 -2.51 2.53
N THR A 102 12.16 -3.04 2.82
CA THR A 102 11.28 -2.59 3.91
C THR A 102 10.84 -3.72 4.84
N TRP A 103 11.38 -4.92 4.66
CA TRP A 103 10.97 -6.11 5.40
C TRP A 103 11.12 -5.96 6.92
N GLU A 104 12.31 -5.58 7.39
CA GLU A 104 12.59 -5.44 8.82
C GLU A 104 11.64 -4.43 9.46
N SER A 105 11.57 -3.22 8.88
CA SER A 105 10.67 -2.17 9.38
C SER A 105 9.21 -2.60 9.35
N SER A 106 8.79 -3.36 8.32
CA SER A 106 7.42 -3.91 8.23
C SER A 106 7.17 -4.91 9.35
N PHE A 107 8.05 -5.89 9.52
CA PHE A 107 7.88 -6.94 10.51
C PHE A 107 7.93 -6.41 11.95
N GLU A 108 8.82 -5.46 12.24
CA GLU A 108 8.92 -4.83 13.54
C GLU A 108 7.72 -3.91 13.85
N SER A 109 7.10 -3.33 12.82
CA SER A 109 5.93 -2.45 12.96
C SER A 109 4.62 -3.19 13.20
N VAL A 110 4.57 -4.52 13.03
CA VAL A 110 3.37 -5.31 13.33
C VAL A 110 3.18 -5.47 14.83
N GLY A 111 2.00 -5.21 15.35
CA GLY A 111 1.62 -5.45 16.75
C GLY A 111 1.43 -6.93 17.08
N ALA A 112 1.26 -7.24 18.37
CA ALA A 112 0.88 -8.59 18.81
C ALA A 112 -0.48 -8.97 18.22
N ASN A 113 -0.60 -10.22 17.74
CA ASN A 113 -1.76 -10.74 16.99
C ASN A 113 -2.01 -10.01 15.64
N GLY A 114 -1.07 -9.18 15.20
CA GLY A 114 -1.18 -8.43 13.96
C GLY A 114 -0.93 -9.27 12.70
N ARG A 115 -1.10 -8.65 11.55
CA ARG A 115 -0.96 -9.28 10.22
C ARG A 115 0.01 -8.46 9.37
N LEU A 116 0.99 -9.15 8.75
CA LEU A 116 1.85 -8.59 7.71
C LEU A 116 1.46 -9.22 6.39
N VAL A 117 0.96 -8.41 5.46
CA VAL A 117 0.59 -8.85 4.12
C VAL A 117 1.67 -8.43 3.11
N MET A 118 2.21 -9.42 2.43
CA MET A 118 3.17 -9.25 1.34
C MET A 118 2.46 -9.48 0.00
N PHE A 119 2.49 -8.48 -0.87
CA PHE A 119 1.87 -8.57 -2.21
C PHE A 119 2.75 -8.00 -3.32
N GLY A 120 4.04 -7.94 -3.08
CA GLY A 120 5.06 -7.53 -4.04
C GLY A 120 6.48 -7.67 -3.49
N GLY A 121 7.46 -7.58 -4.38
CA GLY A 121 8.88 -7.74 -4.05
C GLY A 121 9.77 -6.84 -4.91
N LEU A 122 9.39 -5.57 -5.09
CA LEU A 122 10.06 -4.62 -5.99
C LEU A 122 11.57 -4.46 -5.71
N THR A 123 11.97 -4.53 -4.42
CA THR A 123 13.36 -4.37 -3.99
C THR A 123 14.07 -5.70 -3.72
N GLY A 124 13.42 -6.82 -4.00
CA GLY A 124 13.90 -8.19 -3.78
C GLY A 124 12.97 -9.02 -2.91
N ALA A 125 13.10 -10.35 -2.97
CA ALA A 125 12.16 -11.29 -2.38
C ALA A 125 12.73 -12.10 -1.20
N ASP A 126 14.06 -12.24 -1.08
CA ASP A 126 14.68 -13.09 -0.07
C ASP A 126 14.84 -12.35 1.26
N VAL A 127 14.14 -12.80 2.29
CA VAL A 127 14.13 -12.16 3.61
C VAL A 127 14.56 -13.13 4.71
N LYS A 128 15.14 -12.61 5.80
CA LYS A 128 15.40 -13.36 7.02
C LYS A 128 14.24 -13.18 7.98
N LEU A 129 13.70 -14.28 8.51
CA LEU A 129 12.62 -14.27 9.48
C LEU A 129 13.11 -14.74 10.85
N ASN A 130 12.89 -13.93 11.88
CA ASN A 130 13.05 -14.35 13.26
C ASN A 130 11.77 -15.11 13.69
N VAL A 131 11.87 -16.45 13.69
CA VAL A 131 10.73 -17.33 14.03
C VAL A 131 10.28 -17.15 15.47
N GLN A 132 11.21 -16.90 16.42
CA GLN A 132 10.85 -16.63 17.81
C GLN A 132 9.99 -15.38 17.94
N SER A 133 10.37 -14.29 17.26
CA SER A 133 9.58 -13.06 17.24
C SER A 133 8.23 -13.24 16.56
N LEU A 134 8.14 -14.10 15.53
CA LEU A 134 6.88 -14.44 14.87
C LEU A 134 5.89 -15.09 15.84
N TYR A 135 6.28 -16.22 16.47
CA TYR A 135 5.33 -16.96 17.30
C TYR A 135 5.05 -16.27 18.65
N SER A 136 6.04 -15.64 19.27
CA SER A 136 5.84 -14.98 20.57
C SER A 136 4.89 -13.79 20.50
N ARG A 137 4.87 -13.08 19.37
CA ARG A 137 3.90 -12.01 19.10
C ARG A 137 2.65 -12.48 18.37
N GLN A 138 2.54 -13.78 18.03
CA GLN A 138 1.44 -14.37 17.28
C GLN A 138 1.13 -13.64 15.96
N VAL A 139 2.18 -13.19 15.26
CA VAL A 139 2.04 -12.46 13.98
C VAL A 139 1.66 -13.42 12.87
N LYS A 140 0.72 -13.03 12.03
CA LYS A 140 0.36 -13.77 10.81
C LYS A 140 1.07 -13.16 9.61
N LEU A 141 1.80 -13.99 8.87
CA LEU A 141 2.36 -13.62 7.57
C LEU A 141 1.41 -14.10 6.48
N ILE A 142 0.98 -13.20 5.61
CA ILE A 142 -0.01 -13.46 4.56
C ILE A 142 0.61 -13.07 3.23
N GLY A 143 0.67 -14.03 2.30
CA GLY A 143 0.95 -13.75 0.89
C GLY A 143 -0.34 -13.45 0.16
N SER A 144 -0.38 -12.36 -0.62
CA SER A 144 -1.55 -11.98 -1.42
C SER A 144 -1.14 -11.64 -2.84
N THR A 145 -1.94 -11.99 -3.81
CA THR A 145 -1.70 -11.65 -5.22
C THR A 145 -3.01 -11.50 -5.99
N GLY A 146 -3.07 -10.50 -6.86
CA GLY A 146 -4.25 -10.28 -7.71
C GLY A 146 -5.51 -10.04 -6.89
N GLY A 147 -6.57 -10.76 -7.22
CA GLY A 147 -7.86 -10.73 -6.55
C GLY A 147 -8.90 -11.53 -7.32
N THR A 148 -10.11 -11.62 -6.80
CA THR A 148 -11.22 -12.37 -7.39
C THR A 148 -12.08 -11.48 -8.30
N ARG A 149 -12.91 -12.12 -9.13
CA ARG A 149 -13.93 -11.40 -9.91
C ARG A 149 -14.93 -10.66 -8.99
N ASN A 150 -15.24 -11.24 -7.83
CA ASN A 150 -16.10 -10.61 -6.86
C ASN A 150 -15.48 -9.33 -6.28
N ASP A 151 -14.18 -9.38 -5.95
CA ASP A 151 -13.46 -8.19 -5.48
C ASP A 151 -13.53 -7.06 -6.53
N PHE A 152 -13.37 -7.41 -7.82
CA PHE A 152 -13.46 -6.43 -8.88
C PHE A 152 -14.86 -5.82 -9.03
N ASN A 153 -15.92 -6.61 -8.89
CA ASN A 153 -17.30 -6.10 -8.90
C ASN A 153 -17.53 -5.12 -7.73
N GLU A 154 -17.10 -5.47 -6.52
CA GLU A 154 -17.18 -4.59 -5.36
C GLU A 154 -16.42 -3.27 -5.57
N ILE A 155 -15.26 -3.32 -6.23
CA ILE A 155 -14.47 -2.13 -6.58
C ILE A 155 -15.20 -1.26 -7.61
N ILE A 156 -15.83 -1.86 -8.63
CA ILE A 156 -16.62 -1.10 -9.63
C ILE A 156 -17.73 -0.27 -8.95
N ASP A 157 -18.42 -0.85 -7.98
CA ASP A 157 -19.47 -0.14 -7.24
C ASP A 157 -18.92 1.07 -6.46
N MET A 158 -17.68 0.98 -5.96
CA MET A 158 -17.00 2.06 -5.24
C MET A 158 -16.24 3.02 -6.16
N SER A 159 -16.09 2.70 -7.44
CA SER A 159 -15.12 3.37 -8.33
C SER A 159 -15.33 4.87 -8.49
N LYS A 160 -16.57 5.34 -8.43
CA LYS A 160 -16.93 6.77 -8.58
C LYS A 160 -16.33 7.66 -7.49
N GLU A 161 -15.96 7.07 -6.35
CA GLU A 161 -15.41 7.79 -5.20
C GLU A 161 -13.88 7.65 -5.10
N LEU A 162 -13.27 6.84 -5.98
CA LEU A 162 -11.84 6.64 -6.00
C LEU A 162 -11.13 7.77 -6.76
N LYS A 163 -10.01 8.20 -6.21
CA LYS A 163 -9.15 9.22 -6.78
C LYS A 163 -7.86 8.58 -7.29
N ILE A 164 -7.31 9.15 -8.35
CA ILE A 164 -5.96 8.85 -8.81
C ILE A 164 -5.15 10.14 -8.92
N ARG A 165 -3.83 10.02 -8.74
CA ARG A 165 -2.89 11.09 -9.03
C ARG A 165 -2.12 10.71 -10.28
N VAL A 166 -2.35 11.43 -11.36
CA VAL A 166 -1.60 11.31 -12.60
C VAL A 166 -0.48 12.33 -12.58
N TRP A 167 0.76 11.88 -12.78
CA TRP A 167 1.93 12.75 -12.86
C TRP A 167 2.23 13.18 -14.28
N LYS A 168 2.32 12.21 -15.19
CA LYS A 168 2.59 12.49 -16.61
C LYS A 168 1.75 11.59 -17.50
N LYS A 169 1.40 12.13 -18.66
CA LYS A 169 0.78 11.43 -19.75
C LYS A 169 1.71 11.50 -20.97
N PHE A 170 1.80 10.41 -21.69
CA PHE A 170 2.59 10.24 -22.89
C PHE A 170 1.71 9.68 -24.00
N LYS A 171 2.01 10.00 -25.25
CA LYS A 171 1.39 9.33 -26.37
C LYS A 171 1.90 7.90 -26.51
N LEU A 172 1.17 7.05 -27.22
CA LEU A 172 1.53 5.63 -27.35
C LEU A 172 2.91 5.43 -28.02
N ASP A 173 3.28 6.28 -28.97
CA ASP A 173 4.58 6.28 -29.64
C ASP A 173 5.74 6.74 -28.72
N GLU A 174 5.45 7.38 -27.59
CA GLU A 174 6.39 7.79 -26.55
C GLU A 174 6.51 6.75 -25.42
N ALA A 175 6.12 5.49 -25.65
CA ALA A 175 6.08 4.45 -24.61
C ALA A 175 7.44 4.19 -23.94
N LYS A 176 8.55 4.38 -24.68
CA LYS A 176 9.91 4.24 -24.14
C LYS A 176 10.22 5.32 -23.11
N GLU A 177 9.87 6.56 -23.38
CA GLU A 177 10.01 7.71 -22.48
C GLU A 177 9.12 7.53 -21.24
N ALA A 178 7.90 7.03 -21.43
CA ALA A 178 6.99 6.69 -20.33
C ALA A 178 7.58 5.62 -19.40
N LEU A 179 8.22 4.58 -19.94
CA LEU A 179 8.92 3.57 -19.15
C LEU A 179 10.08 4.16 -18.34
N HIS A 180 10.87 5.06 -18.94
CA HIS A 180 11.94 5.75 -18.21
C HIS A 180 11.38 6.62 -17.07
N ALA A 181 10.26 7.29 -17.32
CA ALA A 181 9.60 8.13 -16.33
C ALA A 181 9.14 7.34 -15.09
N LEU A 182 8.85 6.02 -15.19
CA LEU A 182 8.51 5.20 -14.04
C LEU A 182 9.62 5.12 -12.98
N PHE A 183 10.88 5.27 -13.40
CA PHE A 183 12.06 5.18 -12.53
C PHE A 183 12.61 6.57 -12.14
N ALA A 184 11.96 7.64 -12.55
CA ALA A 184 12.38 8.99 -12.21
C ALA A 184 12.24 9.25 -10.70
N LYS A 185 13.27 9.86 -10.11
CA LYS A 185 13.28 10.17 -8.66
C LYS A 185 12.20 11.18 -8.26
N GLU A 186 11.89 12.09 -9.17
CA GLU A 186 10.86 13.14 -9.04
C GLU A 186 9.44 12.64 -9.37
N ARG A 187 9.25 11.35 -9.62
CA ARG A 187 7.93 10.80 -9.93
C ARG A 187 6.93 11.12 -8.81
N ASP A 188 5.85 11.81 -9.17
CA ASP A 188 4.83 12.32 -8.27
C ASP A 188 3.43 11.86 -8.68
N GLY A 189 3.28 10.55 -8.87
CA GLY A 189 2.02 9.93 -9.23
C GLY A 189 2.15 8.88 -10.34
N ARG A 190 1.06 8.62 -11.03
CA ARG A 190 0.96 7.62 -12.10
C ARG A 190 1.46 8.18 -13.43
N VAL A 191 2.20 7.35 -14.17
CA VAL A 191 2.52 7.58 -15.58
C VAL A 191 1.46 6.86 -16.42
N MET A 192 0.94 7.52 -17.45
CA MET A 192 -0.10 6.98 -18.33
C MET A 192 0.28 7.14 -19.79
N LEU A 193 -0.21 6.22 -20.63
CA LEU A 193 -0.19 6.33 -22.08
C LEU A 193 -1.60 6.73 -22.55
N GLU A 194 -1.66 7.66 -23.47
CA GLU A 194 -2.89 8.05 -24.17
C GLU A 194 -2.87 7.48 -25.59
N ILE A 195 -4.00 6.92 -26.01
CA ILE A 195 -4.22 6.34 -27.34
C ILE A 195 -4.92 7.37 -28.21
#